data_7a72f06f7f47a7754be26383cd08fdd5
#
_entry.id   7a72f06f7f47a7754be26383cd08fdd5
#
_cell.length_a   1.000
_cell.length_b   1.000
_cell.length_c   1.000
_cell.angle_alpha   90.00
_cell.angle_beta   90.00
_cell.angle_gamma   90.00
#
_symmetry.space_group_name_H-M   'P 1'
#
loop_
_entity.id
_entity.type
_entity.pdbx_description
1 polymer ?
#
loop_
_entity_poly.entity_id
_entity_poly.type
_entity_poly.pdbx_seq_one_letter_code
_entity_poly.pdbx_strand_id
1 'polypeptide(L)'
;MSHVATPSALRDADPERPGSGNPNPLHAAEMTVQCEQAMDAMMLQLEDNDYFLLPGGTQISAQLQFARAVARRAERRLWTLNREDSVPEDILRFINRLSDLFFVMARMEMQRQGWD
;
A
#
# COMPACT_ATOMS: atom_id res chain seq x y z
N MET A 1 15.54 -14.04 8.73
CA MET A 1 15.25 -13.39 8.75
C MET A 1 14.45 -13.00 8.84
N SER A 2 14.27 -12.89 8.80
CA SER A 2 13.44 -12.61 8.78
C SER A 2 12.87 -11.60 9.02
N HIS A 3 13.28 -10.82 9.19
CA HIS A 3 12.62 -9.82 9.54
C HIS A 3 12.49 -8.93 8.52
N VAL A 4 11.42 -8.44 8.39
CA VAL A 4 11.10 -7.52 7.60
C VAL A 4 11.86 -6.43 7.86
N ALA A 5 12.12 -5.76 7.17
CA ALA A 5 12.75 -4.62 7.38
C ALA A 5 13.81 -4.64 8.25
N THR A 6 14.05 -5.66 8.81
CA THR A 6 15.01 -5.69 9.67
C THR A 6 16.08 -5.81 9.16
N PRO A 7 16.13 -5.76 8.09
CA PRO A 7 17.31 -5.79 7.61
C PRO A 7 18.24 -5.00 8.36
N SER A 8 19.37 -5.52 8.52
CA SER A 8 20.36 -4.81 9.19
C SER A 8 20.59 -3.51 8.57
N ALA A 9 20.41 -3.40 7.28
CA ALA A 9 20.64 -2.14 6.62
C ALA A 9 19.81 -1.03 7.21
N LEU A 10 18.60 -1.32 7.56
CA LEU A 10 17.78 -0.31 8.14
C LEU A 10 18.17 -0.01 9.57
N ARG A 11 18.57 -1.00 10.28
CA ARG A 11 18.96 -0.78 11.64
C ARG A 11 20.29 -0.13 11.75
N ASP A 12 21.14 -0.31 10.76
CA ASP A 12 22.45 0.24 10.78
C ASP A 12 22.50 1.61 10.18
N ALA A 13 21.40 2.25 9.96
CA ALA A 13 21.39 3.57 9.40
C ALA A 13 22.30 4.45 10.21
N ASP A 14 23.11 5.21 9.52
CA ASP A 14 24.06 6.06 10.14
C ASP A 14 23.32 7.13 10.91
N PRO A 15 23.50 7.24 12.16
CA PRO A 15 22.78 8.21 12.94
C PRO A 15 23.11 9.63 12.60
N GLU A 16 24.17 9.82 11.82
CA GLU A 16 24.50 11.13 11.46
C GLU A 16 23.95 11.55 10.17
N ARG A 17 23.30 10.66 9.47
CA ARG A 17 22.71 11.05 8.22
C ARG A 17 21.40 11.72 8.50
N PRO A 18 21.00 12.68 7.71
CA PRO A 18 19.72 13.28 7.87
C PRO A 18 18.65 12.23 7.83
N GLY A 19 17.83 12.22 8.77
CA GLY A 19 16.77 11.24 8.84
C GLY A 19 17.15 9.94 9.45
N SER A 20 18.41 9.75 9.74
CA SER A 20 18.83 8.47 10.23
C SER A 20 18.35 8.24 11.63
N GLY A 21 17.98 9.25 12.34
CA GLY A 21 17.43 9.06 13.67
C GLY A 21 16.00 8.67 13.65
N ASN A 22 15.39 8.64 12.50
CA ASN A 22 14.00 8.29 12.36
C ASN A 22 13.87 6.78 12.50
N PRO A 23 13.12 6.28 13.46
CA PRO A 23 12.98 4.84 13.61
C PRO A 23 12.23 4.21 12.45
N ASN A 24 11.62 5.02 11.61
CA ASN A 24 10.93 4.53 10.45
C ASN A 24 11.58 5.12 9.22
N PRO A 25 12.71 4.57 8.81
CA PRO A 25 13.43 5.13 7.68
C PRO A 25 12.65 5.09 6.38
N LEU A 26 11.58 4.31 6.32
CA LEU A 26 10.77 4.29 5.14
C LEU A 26 9.69 5.35 5.19
N HIS A 27 9.58 6.09 6.27
CA HIS A 27 8.58 7.14 6.42
C HIS A 27 7.18 6.60 6.15
N ALA A 28 6.89 5.45 6.72
CA ALA A 28 5.62 4.77 6.42
C ALA A 28 4.41 5.63 6.76
N ALA A 29 4.49 6.39 7.85
CA ALA A 29 3.35 7.22 8.23
C ALA A 29 3.08 8.29 7.19
N GLU A 30 4.13 8.90 6.66
CA GLU A 30 3.97 9.91 5.63
C GLU A 30 3.47 9.30 4.35
N MET A 31 3.96 8.13 4.01
CA MET A 31 3.52 7.46 2.79
C MET A 31 2.06 7.04 2.91
N THR A 32 1.63 6.69 4.12
CA THR A 32 0.22 6.37 4.35
C THR A 32 -0.64 7.59 4.06
N VAL A 33 -0.23 8.75 4.54
CA VAL A 33 -0.97 9.97 4.29
C VAL A 33 -1.03 10.27 2.79
N GLN A 34 0.08 10.06 2.10
CA GLN A 34 0.10 10.28 0.66
C GLN A 34 -0.85 9.33 -0.06
N CYS A 35 -0.91 8.07 0.37
CA CYS A 35 -1.86 7.14 -0.21
C CYS A 35 -3.29 7.60 0.03
N GLU A 36 -3.57 8.05 1.23
CA GLU A 36 -4.92 8.50 1.56
C GLU A 36 -5.32 9.73 0.77
N GLN A 37 -4.39 10.66 0.60
CA GLN A 37 -4.67 11.85 -0.19
C GLN A 37 -4.91 11.49 -1.65
N ALA A 38 -4.12 10.57 -2.17
CA ALA A 38 -4.31 10.15 -3.55
C ALA A 38 -5.65 9.46 -3.74
N MET A 39 -6.03 8.62 -2.78
CA MET A 39 -7.32 7.94 -2.86
C MET A 39 -8.46 8.95 -2.78
N ASP A 40 -8.36 9.91 -1.89
CA ASP A 40 -9.42 10.90 -1.76
C ASP A 40 -9.59 11.69 -3.06
N ALA A 41 -8.49 12.07 -3.67
CA ALA A 41 -8.55 12.82 -4.92
C ALA A 41 -9.19 11.99 -6.03
N MET A 42 -8.84 10.72 -6.09
CA MET A 42 -9.41 9.86 -7.12
C MET A 42 -10.88 9.58 -6.86
N MET A 43 -11.26 9.41 -5.60
CA MET A 43 -12.63 9.10 -5.29
C MET A 43 -13.57 10.25 -5.59
N LEU A 44 -13.06 11.47 -5.58
CA LEU A 44 -13.87 12.60 -5.99
C LEU A 44 -14.22 12.52 -7.47
N GLN A 45 -13.41 11.84 -8.25
CA GLN A 45 -13.63 11.75 -9.67
C GLN A 45 -14.38 10.49 -10.07
N LEU A 46 -14.46 9.51 -9.18
CA LEU A 46 -15.16 8.28 -9.52
C LEU A 46 -16.65 8.51 -9.47
N GLU A 47 -17.34 7.87 -10.39
CA GLU A 47 -18.78 7.99 -10.38
C GLU A 47 -19.35 7.19 -9.25
N ASP A 48 -20.47 7.66 -8.75
CA ASP A 48 -21.06 7.06 -7.59
C ASP A 48 -21.96 5.94 -8.01
N ASN A 49 -21.41 4.83 -8.37
CA ASN A 49 -22.20 3.66 -8.66
C ASN A 49 -21.61 2.50 -7.92
N ASP A 50 -22.41 1.51 -7.68
CA ASP A 50 -22.06 0.43 -6.83
C ASP A 50 -21.73 -0.82 -7.54
N TYR A 51 -21.19 -0.76 -8.70
CA TYR A 51 -20.89 -1.98 -9.39
C TYR A 51 -19.52 -2.48 -8.97
N PHE A 52 -19.29 -3.75 -9.14
CA PHE A 52 -18.04 -4.35 -8.79
C PHE A 52 -17.06 -4.23 -9.92
N LEU A 53 -15.79 -4.22 -9.60
CA LEU A 53 -14.78 -4.31 -10.60
C LEU A 53 -14.73 -5.71 -11.11
N LEU A 54 -14.77 -5.84 -12.40
CA LEU A 54 -14.67 -7.15 -13.01
C LEU A 54 -13.20 -7.43 -13.32
N PRO A 55 -12.72 -8.60 -12.96
CA PRO A 55 -11.32 -8.91 -13.26
C PRO A 55 -11.08 -8.81 -14.74
N GLY A 56 -9.97 -8.25 -15.10
CA GLY A 56 -9.61 -8.20 -16.50
C GLY A 56 -10.30 -7.16 -17.31
N GLY A 57 -10.96 -6.19 -16.69
CA GLY A 57 -11.62 -5.15 -17.44
C GLY A 57 -10.71 -4.47 -18.42
N THR A 58 -9.54 -4.03 -17.97
CA THR A 58 -8.51 -3.52 -18.86
C THR A 58 -7.22 -4.16 -18.43
N GLN A 59 -6.22 -4.09 -19.27
CA GLN A 59 -4.95 -4.67 -18.92
C GLN A 59 -4.34 -3.98 -17.70
N ILE A 60 -4.43 -2.66 -17.66
CA ILE A 60 -3.87 -1.93 -16.54
C ILE A 60 -4.65 -2.21 -15.27
N SER A 61 -5.98 -2.27 -15.35
CA SER A 61 -6.74 -2.55 -14.15
C SER A 61 -6.49 -3.98 -13.67
N ALA A 62 -6.27 -4.91 -14.58
CA ALA A 62 -5.94 -6.27 -14.19
C ALA A 62 -4.59 -6.32 -13.46
N GLN A 63 -3.62 -5.55 -13.92
CA GLN A 63 -2.33 -5.49 -13.27
C GLN A 63 -2.45 -4.85 -11.91
N LEU A 64 -3.28 -3.84 -11.77
CA LEU A 64 -3.50 -3.20 -10.47
C LEU A 64 -4.21 -4.15 -9.51
N GLN A 65 -5.13 -4.96 -10.00
CA GLN A 65 -5.77 -5.96 -9.17
C GLN A 65 -4.77 -7.00 -8.70
N PHE A 66 -3.83 -7.37 -9.57
CA PHE A 66 -2.81 -8.30 -9.18
C PHE A 66 -1.91 -7.68 -8.11
N ALA A 67 -1.54 -6.40 -8.29
CA ALA A 67 -0.73 -5.72 -7.30
C ALA A 67 -1.45 -5.65 -5.96
N ARG A 68 -2.76 -5.43 -5.99
CA ARG A 68 -3.55 -5.42 -4.76
C ARG A 68 -3.50 -6.78 -4.08
N ALA A 69 -3.62 -7.85 -4.86
CA ALA A 69 -3.58 -9.19 -4.28
C ALA A 69 -2.24 -9.46 -3.61
N VAL A 70 -1.15 -9.02 -4.24
CA VAL A 70 0.17 -9.18 -3.67
C VAL A 70 0.30 -8.37 -2.38
N ALA A 71 -0.21 -7.14 -2.38
CA ALA A 71 -0.14 -6.30 -1.20
C ALA A 71 -0.94 -6.92 -0.05
N ARG A 72 -2.10 -7.49 -0.35
CA ARG A 72 -2.91 -8.11 0.68
C ARG A 72 -2.23 -9.35 1.24
N ARG A 73 -1.54 -10.10 0.39
CA ARG A 73 -0.79 -11.26 0.88
C ARG A 73 0.37 -10.81 1.77
N ALA A 74 1.05 -9.74 1.36
CA ALA A 74 2.13 -9.19 2.17
C ALA A 74 1.59 -8.72 3.53
N GLU A 75 0.42 -8.11 3.53
CA GLU A 75 -0.17 -7.65 4.76
C GLU A 75 -0.45 -8.83 5.70
N ARG A 76 -1.00 -9.91 5.15
CA ARG A 76 -1.28 -11.07 6.00
C ARG A 76 0.00 -11.64 6.59
N ARG A 77 1.08 -11.64 5.82
CA ARG A 77 2.35 -12.15 6.31
C ARG A 77 2.94 -11.24 7.37
N LEU A 78 2.75 -9.94 7.23
CA LEU A 78 3.20 -9.01 8.25
C LEU A 78 2.44 -9.20 9.56
N TRP A 79 1.14 -9.46 9.47
CA TRP A 79 0.37 -9.71 10.68
C TRP A 79 0.80 -11.01 11.35
N THR A 80 1.15 -12.02 10.56
CA THR A 80 1.66 -13.25 11.11
C THR A 80 2.99 -13.00 11.81
N LEU A 81 3.87 -12.24 11.17
CA LEU A 81 5.14 -11.91 11.77
C LEU A 81 4.95 -11.12 13.05
N ASN A 82 3.97 -10.23 13.06
CA ASN A 82 3.72 -9.37 14.21
C ASN A 82 3.38 -10.16 15.47
N ARG A 83 2.92 -11.37 15.33
CA ARG A 83 2.62 -12.18 16.49
C ARG A 83 3.87 -12.62 17.22
N GLU A 84 4.96 -12.74 16.48
CA GLU A 84 6.18 -13.22 17.07
C GLU A 84 7.16 -12.11 17.30
N ASP A 85 7.16 -11.11 16.44
CA ASP A 85 8.18 -10.10 16.49
C ASP A 85 7.52 -8.81 16.07
N SER A 86 7.32 -7.95 16.96
CA SER A 86 6.52 -6.75 16.74
C SER A 86 6.90 -6.01 15.48
N VAL A 87 5.94 -5.78 14.63
CA VAL A 87 6.13 -5.00 13.42
C VAL A 87 5.60 -3.61 13.71
N PRO A 88 6.32 -2.55 13.32
CA PRO A 88 5.83 -1.21 13.57
C PRO A 88 4.44 -0.99 13.01
N GLU A 89 3.61 -0.35 13.79
CA GLU A 89 2.22 -0.15 13.39
C GLU A 89 2.13 0.68 12.13
N ASP A 90 3.05 1.61 11.94
CA ASP A 90 3.03 2.45 10.73
C ASP A 90 3.20 1.61 9.47
N ILE A 91 3.99 0.55 9.54
CA ILE A 91 4.18 -0.30 8.39
C ILE A 91 2.93 -1.10 8.10
N LEU A 92 2.29 -1.62 9.14
CA LEU A 92 1.05 -2.36 8.96
C LEU A 92 -0.03 -1.47 8.35
N ARG A 93 -0.11 -0.24 8.81
CA ARG A 93 -1.09 0.69 8.27
C ARG A 93 -0.78 1.05 6.82
N PHE A 94 0.49 1.24 6.52
CA PHE A 94 0.88 1.60 5.17
C PHE A 94 0.52 0.51 4.17
N ILE A 95 0.83 -0.75 4.50
CA ILE A 95 0.57 -1.82 3.54
C ILE A 95 -0.94 -1.98 3.34
N ASN A 96 -1.72 -1.74 4.37
CA ASN A 96 -3.16 -1.81 4.26
C ASN A 96 -3.67 -0.69 3.32
N ARG A 97 -3.17 0.53 3.51
CA ARG A 97 -3.59 1.64 2.67
C ARG A 97 -3.11 1.49 1.25
N LEU A 98 -1.94 0.88 1.06
CA LEU A 98 -1.41 0.66 -0.27
C LEU A 98 -2.32 -0.28 -1.06
N SER A 99 -2.82 -1.34 -0.42
CA SER A 99 -3.72 -2.25 -1.13
C SER A 99 -5.02 -1.55 -1.49
N ASP A 100 -5.52 -0.66 -0.63
CA ASP A 100 -6.72 0.11 -0.94
C ASP A 100 -6.46 1.05 -2.11
N LEU A 101 -5.28 1.64 -2.15
CA LEU A 101 -4.93 2.54 -3.24
C LEU A 101 -4.94 1.80 -4.57
N PHE A 102 -4.41 0.58 -4.61
CA PHE A 102 -4.43 -0.19 -5.84
C PHE A 102 -5.87 -0.47 -6.28
N PHE A 103 -6.76 -0.72 -5.33
CA PHE A 103 -8.15 -0.96 -5.67
C PHE A 103 -8.78 0.29 -6.29
N VAL A 104 -8.56 1.44 -5.70
CA VAL A 104 -9.12 2.69 -6.20
C VAL A 104 -8.53 3.03 -7.57
N MET A 105 -7.23 2.80 -7.74
CA MET A 105 -6.59 3.04 -9.03
C MET A 105 -7.17 2.15 -10.11
N ALA A 106 -7.46 0.89 -9.77
CA ALA A 106 -8.06 -0.01 -10.75
C ALA A 106 -9.44 0.49 -11.17
N ARG A 107 -10.22 0.99 -10.21
CA ARG A 107 -11.53 1.56 -10.53
C ARG A 107 -11.40 2.80 -11.41
N MET A 108 -10.42 3.66 -11.11
CA MET A 108 -10.19 4.83 -11.94
C MET A 108 -9.84 4.43 -13.35
N GLU A 109 -9.00 3.41 -13.47
CA GLU A 109 -8.59 2.99 -14.80
C GLU A 109 -9.77 2.42 -15.59
N MET A 110 -10.63 1.65 -14.94
CA MET A 110 -11.78 1.10 -15.61
C MET A 110 -12.74 2.20 -16.04
N GLN A 111 -12.95 3.19 -15.17
CA GLN A 111 -13.81 4.28 -15.53
C GLN A 111 -13.22 5.08 -16.71
N ARG A 112 -11.91 5.30 -16.66
CA ARG A 112 -11.23 6.04 -17.71
C ARG A 112 -11.37 5.32 -19.06
N GLN A 113 -11.43 4.00 -19.04
CA GLN A 113 -11.55 3.22 -20.26
C GLN A 113 -13.02 2.98 -20.66
N GLY A 114 -13.95 3.54 -19.91
CA GLY A 114 -15.35 3.39 -20.27
C GLY A 114 -16.01 2.10 -19.83
N TRP A 115 -15.41 1.41 -18.89
CA TRP A 115 -16.00 0.18 -18.40
C TRP A 115 -16.93 0.54 -17.28
N ASP A 116 -18.17 0.40 -17.51
CA ASP A 116 -19.14 0.66 -16.44
C ASP A 116 -19.91 -0.54 -16.07
#